data_d556917810395c7195c00cb474d74127
#
_entry.id   d556917810395c7195c00cb474d74127
#
_cell.length_a   1.000
_cell.length_b   1.000
_cell.length_c   1.000
_cell.angle_alpha   90.00
_cell.angle_beta   90.00
_cell.angle_gamma   90.00
#
_symmetry.space_group_name_H-M   'P 1'
#
loop_
_entity.id
_entity.type
_entity.pdbx_description
1 polymer ?
#
loop_
_entity_poly.entity_id
_entity_poly.type
_entity_poly.pdbx_seq_one_letter_code
_entity_poly.pdbx_strand_id
1 'polypeptide(L)'
;MHEYYRKNAPKFKKSMINLLKPVAPEVELHTGRDFAAVSEEIWRHYEKNMLAYFPYIGGDTVSGTKNLTGAYCFVSMGEVLKRYGVGMEEIGRLMTLAYERKMGKMPGFIGALLRKACKTPGLLDRIFVKKDAKNAANAAKNPGSFETKTVIPPEKGYAFSYHNLVCPLSEFAKAHRYGAYMPYLCNLDYVMFGVFGVPLFREHTCFEDGDYCDFKIRLGAKPLDAWPPVFAQGKGYK
;
A
#
# COMPACT_ATOMS: atom_id res chain seq x y z
N MET A 1 0.45 22.07 -5.54
CA MET A 1 1.42 21.22 -4.79
C MET A 1 1.71 21.84 -3.45
N HIS A 2 1.45 21.11 -2.36
CA HIS A 2 1.79 21.56 -1.01
C HIS A 2 3.32 21.69 -0.84
N GLU A 3 3.79 22.66 -0.03
CA GLU A 3 5.22 22.97 0.15
C GLU A 3 6.05 21.76 0.60
N TYR A 4 5.51 20.95 1.50
CA TYR A 4 6.16 19.71 1.94
C TYR A 4 6.54 18.79 0.76
N TYR A 5 5.63 18.57 -0.18
CA TYR A 5 5.88 17.70 -1.34
C TYR A 5 6.89 18.35 -2.30
N ARG A 6 6.81 19.66 -2.50
CA ARG A 6 7.76 20.40 -3.34
C ARG A 6 9.19 20.30 -2.79
N LYS A 7 9.36 20.57 -1.50
CA LYS A 7 10.67 20.49 -0.82
C LYS A 7 11.25 19.07 -0.84
N ASN A 8 10.43 18.05 -0.76
CA ASN A 8 10.85 16.66 -0.70
C ASN A 8 10.79 15.94 -2.06
N ALA A 9 10.50 16.61 -3.18
CA ALA A 9 10.40 16.01 -4.50
C ALA A 9 11.64 15.17 -4.89
N PRO A 10 12.89 15.60 -4.67
CA PRO A 10 14.07 14.78 -4.97
C PRO A 10 14.12 13.48 -4.15
N LYS A 11 13.70 13.51 -2.88
CA LYS A 11 13.59 12.34 -2.02
C LYS A 11 12.54 11.35 -2.54
N PHE A 12 11.39 11.86 -2.99
CA PHE A 12 10.33 11.04 -3.58
C PHE A 12 10.75 10.42 -4.89
N LYS A 13 11.44 11.15 -5.77
CA LYS A 13 12.01 10.61 -7.02
C LYS A 13 12.95 9.44 -6.75
N LYS A 14 13.89 9.60 -5.84
CA LYS A 14 14.80 8.52 -5.42
C LYS A 14 14.04 7.32 -4.85
N SER A 15 13.02 7.56 -4.03
CA SER A 15 12.20 6.51 -3.44
C SER A 15 11.40 5.75 -4.49
N MET A 16 10.81 6.45 -5.46
CA MET A 16 10.09 5.87 -6.60
C MET A 16 11.00 4.96 -7.43
N ILE A 17 12.18 5.47 -7.85
CA ILE A 17 13.13 4.67 -8.63
C ILE A 17 13.53 3.41 -7.86
N ASN A 18 13.84 3.52 -6.56
CA ASN A 18 14.19 2.38 -5.73
C ASN A 18 13.03 1.37 -5.54
N LEU A 19 11.79 1.85 -5.57
CA LEU A 19 10.61 0.99 -5.48
C LEU A 19 10.38 0.22 -6.78
N LEU A 20 10.57 0.85 -7.93
CA LEU A 20 10.28 0.28 -9.26
C LEU A 20 11.47 -0.47 -9.87
N LYS A 21 12.71 -0.16 -9.46
CA LYS A 21 13.93 -0.83 -9.98
C LYS A 21 13.87 -2.36 -9.98
N PRO A 22 13.23 -3.04 -9.00
CA PRO A 22 13.13 -4.49 -9.02
C PRO A 22 12.41 -5.09 -10.24
N VAL A 23 11.62 -4.32 -10.97
CA VAL A 23 10.92 -4.72 -12.21
C VAL A 23 11.44 -4.00 -13.45
N ALA A 24 12.65 -3.44 -13.39
CA ALA A 24 13.25 -2.77 -14.52
C ALA A 24 13.31 -3.64 -15.79
N PRO A 25 13.74 -4.93 -15.72
CA PRO A 25 13.79 -5.77 -16.93
C PRO A 25 12.43 -5.97 -17.59
N GLU A 26 11.37 -6.13 -16.79
CA GLU A 26 10.01 -6.29 -17.29
C GLU A 26 9.49 -4.97 -17.91
N VAL A 27 9.81 -3.84 -17.30
CA VAL A 27 9.46 -2.51 -17.85
C VAL A 27 10.18 -2.28 -19.20
N GLU A 28 11.45 -2.62 -19.28
CA GLU A 28 12.23 -2.52 -20.52
C GLU A 28 11.67 -3.43 -21.63
N LEU A 29 11.28 -4.66 -21.26
CA LEU A 29 10.66 -5.60 -22.20
C LEU A 29 9.34 -5.05 -22.78
N HIS A 30 8.49 -4.48 -21.95
CA HIS A 30 7.20 -3.94 -22.40
C HIS A 30 7.32 -2.63 -23.17
N THR A 31 8.32 -1.83 -22.90
CA THR A 31 8.47 -0.50 -23.51
C THR A 31 9.45 -0.46 -24.66
N GLY A 32 10.33 -1.46 -24.78
CA GLY A 32 11.45 -1.44 -25.71
C GLY A 32 12.47 -0.34 -25.41
N ARG A 33 12.49 0.20 -24.20
CA ARG A 33 13.31 1.36 -23.80
C ARG A 33 14.02 1.08 -22.48
N ASP A 34 15.17 1.70 -22.31
CA ASP A 34 15.94 1.67 -21.07
C ASP A 34 15.11 2.16 -19.88
N PHE A 35 15.21 1.46 -18.74
CA PHE A 35 14.46 1.78 -17.52
C PHE A 35 14.74 3.20 -17.01
N ALA A 36 15.96 3.73 -17.18
CA ALA A 36 16.26 5.08 -16.75
C ALA A 36 15.39 6.09 -17.52
N ALA A 37 15.25 5.92 -18.84
CA ALA A 37 14.39 6.79 -19.66
C ALA A 37 12.92 6.66 -19.28
N VAL A 38 12.42 5.43 -19.08
CA VAL A 38 11.02 5.19 -18.68
C VAL A 38 10.76 5.72 -17.25
N SER A 39 11.73 5.57 -16.34
CA SER A 39 11.58 6.09 -14.97
C SER A 39 11.49 7.62 -14.92
N GLU A 40 12.11 8.34 -15.86
CA GLU A 40 11.93 9.79 -16.01
C GLU A 40 10.52 10.15 -16.51
N GLU A 41 9.92 9.34 -17.36
CA GLU A 41 8.52 9.53 -17.78
C GLU A 41 7.55 9.27 -16.62
N ILE A 42 7.80 8.20 -15.86
CA ILE A 42 7.03 7.88 -14.65
C ILE A 42 7.15 9.02 -13.63
N TRP A 43 8.36 9.54 -13.43
CA TRP A 43 8.56 10.67 -12.51
C TRP A 43 7.80 11.92 -12.95
N ARG A 44 7.88 12.30 -14.21
CA ARG A 44 7.14 13.47 -14.74
C ARG A 44 5.63 13.31 -14.58
N HIS A 45 5.11 12.09 -14.85
CA HIS A 45 3.71 11.81 -14.60
C HIS A 45 3.37 11.92 -13.11
N TYR A 46 4.18 11.34 -12.24
CA TYR A 46 3.99 11.33 -10.79
C TYR A 46 4.02 12.76 -10.22
N GLU A 47 4.99 13.56 -10.59
CA GLU A 47 5.11 14.93 -10.11
C GLU A 47 3.93 15.80 -10.53
N LYS A 48 3.53 15.70 -11.81
CA LYS A 48 2.46 16.50 -12.40
C LYS A 48 1.07 16.08 -11.91
N ASN A 49 0.80 14.78 -11.78
CA ASN A 49 -0.55 14.27 -11.59
C ASN A 49 -0.80 13.71 -10.18
N MET A 50 0.25 13.47 -9.39
CA MET A 50 0.17 12.93 -8.03
C MET A 50 0.64 13.96 -7.01
N LEU A 51 1.92 14.27 -6.96
CA LEU A 51 2.47 15.20 -5.97
C LEU A 51 1.82 16.59 -6.00
N ALA A 52 1.41 17.04 -7.19
CA ALA A 52 0.74 18.33 -7.36
C ALA A 52 -0.59 18.41 -6.60
N TYR A 53 -1.26 17.28 -6.40
CA TYR A 53 -2.63 17.21 -5.87
C TYR A 53 -2.75 16.47 -4.54
N PHE A 54 -1.69 15.82 -4.04
CA PHE A 54 -1.77 15.12 -2.76
C PHE A 54 -2.19 16.05 -1.62
N PRO A 55 -3.17 15.63 -0.79
CA PRO A 55 -3.46 16.30 0.45
C PRO A 55 -2.26 16.20 1.40
N TYR A 56 -2.03 17.22 2.19
CA TYR A 56 -1.04 17.12 3.25
C TYR A 56 -1.64 16.35 4.43
N ILE A 57 -1.06 15.22 4.75
CA ILE A 57 -1.57 14.28 5.77
C ILE A 57 -0.58 14.06 6.93
N GLY A 58 0.31 15.05 7.19
CA GLY A 58 1.22 15.01 8.34
C GLY A 58 2.70 14.79 8.01
N GLY A 59 3.04 14.63 6.73
CA GLY A 59 4.44 14.55 6.27
C GLY A 59 5.23 13.38 6.87
N ASP A 60 6.49 13.61 7.23
CA ASP A 60 7.40 12.56 7.76
C ASP A 60 7.03 12.09 9.17
N THR A 61 6.12 12.79 9.86
CA THR A 61 5.72 12.42 11.23
C THR A 61 4.78 11.22 11.28
N VAL A 62 4.21 10.85 10.15
CA VAL A 62 3.24 9.74 10.04
C VAL A 62 3.60 8.78 8.91
N SER A 63 3.42 7.48 9.15
CA SER A 63 3.64 6.44 8.13
C SER A 63 2.68 6.56 6.94
N GLY A 64 1.50 7.13 7.14
CA GLY A 64 0.49 7.31 6.11
C GLY A 64 0.97 8.08 4.89
N THR A 65 1.83 9.10 5.09
CA THR A 65 2.43 9.85 3.96
C THR A 65 3.27 8.94 3.06
N LYS A 66 4.05 8.01 3.65
CA LYS A 66 4.83 7.04 2.86
C LYS A 66 3.95 6.06 2.11
N ASN A 67 2.83 5.64 2.71
CA ASN A 67 1.86 4.76 2.06
C ASN A 67 1.23 5.48 0.87
N LEU A 68 0.73 6.70 1.05
CA LEU A 68 0.15 7.49 -0.03
C LEU A 68 1.15 7.71 -1.17
N THR A 69 2.32 8.26 -0.86
CA THR A 69 3.33 8.59 -1.87
C THR A 69 3.89 7.33 -2.55
N GLY A 70 4.07 6.23 -1.83
CA GLY A 70 4.56 4.96 -2.39
C GLY A 70 3.55 4.28 -3.30
N ALA A 71 2.28 4.18 -2.89
CA ALA A 71 1.24 3.55 -3.69
C ALA A 71 1.06 4.23 -5.05
N TYR A 72 1.06 5.55 -5.08
CA TYR A 72 0.87 6.31 -6.32
C TYR A 72 2.10 6.35 -7.24
N CYS A 73 3.27 5.87 -6.79
CA CYS A 73 4.37 5.54 -7.71
C CYS A 73 3.98 4.39 -8.65
N PHE A 74 3.29 3.38 -8.13
CA PHE A 74 2.78 2.27 -8.94
C PHE A 74 1.70 2.71 -9.92
N VAL A 75 0.78 3.58 -9.49
CA VAL A 75 -0.23 4.15 -10.39
C VAL A 75 0.43 4.93 -11.52
N SER A 76 1.44 5.75 -11.22
CA SER A 76 2.18 6.49 -12.25
C SER A 76 2.94 5.58 -13.21
N MET A 77 3.53 4.49 -12.72
CA MET A 77 4.09 3.45 -13.57
C MET A 77 3.01 2.87 -14.50
N GLY A 78 1.87 2.51 -13.97
CA GLY A 78 0.77 1.96 -14.75
C GLY A 78 0.25 2.91 -15.82
N GLU A 79 0.06 4.19 -15.50
CA GLU A 79 -0.37 5.20 -16.46
C GLU A 79 0.65 5.42 -17.61
N VAL A 80 1.94 5.29 -17.32
CA VAL A 80 2.98 5.32 -18.37
C VAL A 80 2.94 4.04 -19.20
N LEU A 81 2.91 2.87 -18.56
CA LEU A 81 2.90 1.57 -19.26
C LEU A 81 1.67 1.37 -20.15
N LYS A 82 0.50 1.90 -19.77
CA LYS A 82 -0.67 1.90 -20.65
C LYS A 82 -0.41 2.57 -22.00
N ARG A 83 0.43 3.59 -22.08
CA ARG A 83 0.78 4.27 -23.32
C ARG A 83 1.59 3.36 -24.26
N TYR A 84 2.21 2.34 -23.71
CA TYR A 84 2.93 1.27 -24.43
C TYR A 84 2.06 0.03 -24.67
N GLY A 85 0.75 0.11 -24.42
CA GLY A 85 -0.21 -0.97 -24.68
C GLY A 85 -0.25 -2.06 -23.58
N VAL A 86 0.36 -1.83 -22.43
CA VAL A 86 0.32 -2.81 -21.33
C VAL A 86 -1.04 -2.82 -20.65
N GLY A 87 -1.66 -4.00 -20.57
CA GLY A 87 -2.96 -4.20 -19.94
C GLY A 87 -2.94 -4.07 -18.41
N MET A 88 -4.10 -3.83 -17.82
CA MET A 88 -4.23 -3.57 -16.37
C MET A 88 -3.79 -4.76 -15.52
N GLU A 89 -4.10 -5.98 -15.93
CA GLU A 89 -3.69 -7.19 -15.20
C GLU A 89 -2.16 -7.30 -15.12
N GLU A 90 -1.48 -7.09 -16.24
CA GLU A 90 -0.02 -7.12 -16.27
C GLU A 90 0.60 -5.98 -15.44
N ILE A 91 0.00 -4.79 -15.47
CA ILE A 91 0.39 -3.68 -14.59
C ILE A 91 0.25 -4.10 -13.12
N GLY A 92 -0.87 -4.72 -12.75
CA GLY A 92 -1.09 -5.26 -11.40
C GLY A 92 -0.08 -6.32 -11.01
N ARG A 93 0.29 -7.20 -11.96
CA ARG A 93 1.35 -8.20 -11.76
C ARG A 93 2.71 -7.53 -11.48
N LEU A 94 3.05 -6.50 -12.23
CA LEU A 94 4.28 -5.74 -12.03
C LEU A 94 4.31 -4.99 -10.70
N MET A 95 3.18 -4.44 -10.25
CA MET A 95 3.05 -3.84 -8.90
C MET A 95 3.35 -4.86 -7.81
N THR A 96 2.70 -6.03 -7.89
CA THR A 96 2.87 -7.13 -6.95
C THR A 96 4.32 -7.59 -6.92
N LEU A 97 4.91 -7.86 -8.08
CA LEU A 97 6.29 -8.33 -8.23
C LEU A 97 7.32 -7.31 -7.72
N ALA A 98 7.15 -6.02 -8.04
CA ALA A 98 8.04 -4.97 -7.58
C ALA A 98 8.02 -4.88 -6.04
N TYR A 99 6.83 -4.94 -5.46
CA TYR A 99 6.66 -4.84 -4.03
C TYR A 99 7.18 -6.09 -3.30
N GLU A 100 6.90 -7.27 -3.81
CA GLU A 100 7.42 -8.54 -3.29
C GLU A 100 8.96 -8.58 -3.30
N ARG A 101 9.57 -8.29 -4.45
CA ARG A 101 11.04 -8.21 -4.58
C ARG A 101 11.65 -7.13 -3.67
N LYS A 102 10.92 -6.05 -3.43
CA LYS A 102 11.34 -5.00 -2.49
C LYS A 102 11.25 -5.46 -1.05
N MET A 103 10.14 -6.05 -0.66
CA MET A 103 9.91 -6.52 0.70
C MET A 103 10.78 -7.74 1.04
N GLY A 104 11.02 -8.63 0.07
CA GLY A 104 11.90 -9.79 0.23
C GLY A 104 13.36 -9.45 0.56
N LYS A 105 13.80 -8.21 0.33
CA LYS A 105 15.11 -7.71 0.75
C LYS A 105 15.18 -7.32 2.22
N MET A 106 14.05 -7.33 2.94
CA MET A 106 14.04 -7.02 4.36
C MET A 106 14.68 -8.16 5.17
N PRO A 107 15.42 -7.82 6.24
CA PRO A 107 16.04 -8.84 7.09
C PRO A 107 15.00 -9.82 7.66
N GLY A 108 15.26 -11.11 7.58
CA GLY A 108 14.32 -12.16 7.99
C GLY A 108 13.92 -12.10 9.47
N PHE A 109 14.76 -11.49 10.34
CA PHE A 109 14.43 -11.30 11.75
C PHE A 109 13.21 -10.39 11.97
N ILE A 110 12.92 -9.44 11.05
CA ILE A 110 11.74 -8.57 11.13
C ILE A 110 10.46 -9.41 11.03
N GLY A 111 10.40 -10.30 10.05
CA GLY A 111 9.26 -11.24 9.92
C GLY A 111 9.13 -12.15 11.15
N ALA A 112 10.25 -12.64 11.69
CA ALA A 112 10.24 -13.45 12.91
C ALA A 112 9.70 -12.67 14.12
N LEU A 113 10.09 -11.41 14.28
CA LEU A 113 9.60 -10.52 15.34
C LEU A 113 8.10 -10.26 15.20
N LEU A 114 7.63 -9.97 13.99
CA LEU A 114 6.20 -9.76 13.72
C LEU A 114 5.37 -11.02 14.02
N ARG A 115 5.83 -12.20 13.57
CA ARG A 115 5.16 -13.46 13.90
C ARG A 115 5.11 -13.73 15.41
N LYS A 116 6.19 -13.40 16.13
CA LYS A 116 6.22 -13.49 17.59
C LYS A 116 5.22 -12.52 18.22
N ALA A 117 5.15 -11.30 17.74
CA ALA A 117 4.18 -10.30 18.23
C ALA A 117 2.74 -10.75 18.00
N CYS A 118 2.42 -11.34 16.82
CA CYS A 118 1.11 -11.89 16.54
C CYS A 118 0.71 -13.04 17.49
N LYS A 119 1.69 -13.83 17.97
CA LYS A 119 1.47 -14.94 18.91
C LYS A 119 1.40 -14.50 20.38
N THR A 120 1.72 -13.25 20.68
CA THR A 120 1.73 -12.73 22.06
C THR A 120 0.39 -12.05 22.35
N PRO A 121 -0.48 -12.61 23.19
CA PRO A 121 -1.79 -12.04 23.48
C PRO A 121 -1.72 -10.59 23.92
N GLY A 122 -2.54 -9.73 23.31
CA GLY A 122 -2.66 -8.31 23.64
C GLY A 122 -1.46 -7.43 23.31
N LEU A 123 -0.34 -7.98 22.78
CA LEU A 123 0.81 -7.15 22.41
C LEU A 123 0.50 -6.24 21.21
N LEU A 124 -0.11 -6.81 20.17
CA LEU A 124 -0.52 -6.02 19.00
C LEU A 124 -1.60 -5.01 19.37
N ASP A 125 -2.57 -5.39 20.22
CA ASP A 125 -3.61 -4.47 20.70
C ASP A 125 -2.99 -3.22 21.32
N ARG A 126 -2.03 -3.40 22.23
CA ARG A 126 -1.35 -2.28 22.90
C ARG A 126 -0.57 -1.39 21.93
N ILE A 127 0.08 -1.99 20.93
CA ILE A 127 0.83 -1.25 19.91
C ILE A 127 -0.14 -0.45 19.02
N PHE A 128 -1.21 -1.09 18.58
CA PHE A 128 -2.14 -0.49 17.65
C PHE A 128 -3.06 0.54 18.30
N VAL A 129 -3.48 0.37 19.55
CA VAL A 129 -4.21 1.42 20.30
C VAL A 129 -3.39 2.71 20.40
N LYS A 130 -2.05 2.60 20.63
CA LYS A 130 -1.19 3.80 20.59
C LYS A 130 -1.10 4.41 19.19
N LYS A 131 -1.08 3.58 18.15
CA LYS A 131 -1.12 4.03 16.75
C LYS A 131 -2.46 4.72 16.46
N ASP A 132 -3.58 4.19 16.92
CA ASP A 132 -4.90 4.78 16.72
C ASP A 132 -4.98 6.19 17.35
N ALA A 133 -4.52 6.35 18.58
CA ALA A 133 -4.46 7.65 19.24
C ALA A 133 -3.58 8.64 18.47
N LYS A 134 -2.42 8.18 17.94
CA LYS A 134 -1.55 9.02 17.11
C LYS A 134 -2.19 9.40 15.78
N ASN A 135 -2.88 8.46 15.13
CA ASN A 135 -3.58 8.72 13.88
C ASN A 135 -4.74 9.70 14.09
N ALA A 136 -5.55 9.51 15.14
CA ALA A 136 -6.63 10.44 15.49
C ALA A 136 -6.11 11.87 15.78
N ALA A 137 -5.05 11.99 16.57
CA ALA A 137 -4.41 13.28 16.83
C ALA A 137 -3.83 13.94 15.55
N ASN A 138 -3.37 13.14 14.59
CA ASN A 138 -2.92 13.65 13.30
C ASN A 138 -4.11 14.04 12.42
N ALA A 139 -5.18 13.25 12.35
CA ALA A 139 -6.37 13.53 11.55
C ALA A 139 -7.08 14.80 12.02
N ALA A 140 -7.10 15.07 13.32
CA ALA A 140 -7.61 16.33 13.87
C ALA A 140 -6.87 17.58 13.35
N LYS A 141 -5.57 17.45 13.01
CA LYS A 141 -4.73 18.51 12.45
C LYS A 141 -4.69 18.53 10.93
N ASN A 142 -4.82 17.36 10.33
CA ASN A 142 -4.68 17.11 8.89
C ASN A 142 -5.87 16.26 8.43
N PRO A 143 -7.05 16.87 8.18
CA PRO A 143 -8.24 16.14 7.74
C PRO A 143 -7.98 15.30 6.49
N GLY A 144 -8.60 14.12 6.40
CA GLY A 144 -8.38 13.15 5.32
C GLY A 144 -7.15 12.25 5.51
N SER A 145 -6.45 12.36 6.65
CA SER A 145 -5.39 11.42 7.03
C SER A 145 -5.96 10.04 7.38
N PHE A 146 -5.08 9.04 7.47
CA PHE A 146 -5.50 7.73 7.98
C PHE A 146 -6.07 7.83 9.39
N GLU A 147 -7.25 7.26 9.56
CA GLU A 147 -7.86 6.99 10.86
C GLU A 147 -8.00 5.49 11.03
N THR A 148 -7.57 4.98 12.18
CA THR A 148 -7.57 3.55 12.45
C THR A 148 -8.22 3.27 13.79
N LYS A 149 -8.80 2.09 13.93
CA LYS A 149 -9.40 1.61 15.17
C LYS A 149 -9.05 0.14 15.39
N THR A 150 -8.37 -0.14 16.48
CA THR A 150 -8.14 -1.51 16.94
C THR A 150 -9.45 -2.11 17.45
N VAL A 151 -9.76 -3.32 17.05
CA VAL A 151 -10.96 -4.06 17.49
C VAL A 151 -10.60 -4.89 18.72
N ILE A 152 -11.17 -4.56 19.87
CA ILE A 152 -10.90 -5.23 21.15
C ILE A 152 -12.23 -5.62 21.82
N PRO A 153 -12.48 -6.89 22.09
CA PRO A 153 -11.66 -8.04 21.70
C PRO A 153 -11.61 -8.23 20.18
N PRO A 154 -10.61 -8.92 19.65
CA PRO A 154 -10.58 -9.24 18.22
C PRO A 154 -11.83 -10.00 17.78
N GLU A 155 -12.17 -9.90 16.50
CA GLU A 155 -13.27 -10.69 15.93
C GLU A 155 -13.09 -12.19 16.17
N LYS A 156 -14.20 -12.92 16.36
CA LYS A 156 -14.18 -14.35 16.66
C LYS A 156 -13.37 -15.15 15.64
N GLY A 157 -12.38 -15.90 16.11
CA GLY A 157 -11.50 -16.72 15.27
C GLY A 157 -10.24 -16.01 14.80
N TYR A 158 -10.03 -14.75 15.20
CA TYR A 158 -8.82 -13.99 14.89
C TYR A 158 -8.05 -13.65 16.16
N ALA A 159 -6.73 -13.60 16.02
CA ALA A 159 -5.82 -13.24 17.13
C ALA A 159 -5.66 -11.73 17.28
N PHE A 160 -5.92 -10.99 16.21
CA PHE A 160 -5.82 -9.55 16.16
C PHE A 160 -6.68 -9.01 15.02
N SER A 161 -7.33 -7.85 15.25
CA SER A 161 -8.11 -7.15 14.24
C SER A 161 -7.99 -5.64 14.40
N TYR A 162 -7.93 -4.92 13.27
CA TYR A 162 -8.08 -3.47 13.26
C TYR A 162 -8.77 -3.01 11.96
N HIS A 163 -9.36 -1.83 12.02
CA HIS A 163 -10.01 -1.19 10.88
C HIS A 163 -9.24 0.09 10.48
N ASN A 164 -9.07 0.34 9.20
CA ASN A 164 -8.83 1.68 8.68
C ASN A 164 -10.17 2.31 8.34
N LEU A 165 -10.56 3.35 9.08
CA LEU A 165 -11.83 4.05 8.92
C LEU A 165 -11.75 5.11 7.80
N VAL A 166 -10.57 5.70 7.60
CA VAL A 166 -10.28 6.65 6.52
C VAL A 166 -9.03 6.20 5.79
N CYS A 167 -9.11 6.09 4.48
CA CYS A 167 -7.99 5.71 3.61
C CYS A 167 -7.71 6.82 2.58
N PRO A 168 -6.67 7.65 2.79
CA PRO A 168 -6.29 8.70 1.83
C PRO A 168 -6.02 8.19 0.42
N LEU A 169 -5.60 6.92 0.27
CA LEU A 169 -5.39 6.30 -1.04
C LEU A 169 -6.72 6.16 -1.77
N SER A 170 -7.74 5.64 -1.08
CA SER A 170 -9.07 5.45 -1.62
C SER A 170 -9.69 6.79 -2.04
N GLU A 171 -9.62 7.78 -1.15
CA GLU A 171 -10.17 9.12 -1.42
C GLU A 171 -9.49 9.79 -2.61
N PHE A 172 -8.17 9.70 -2.70
CA PHE A 172 -7.43 10.24 -3.83
C PHE A 172 -7.77 9.50 -5.14
N ALA A 173 -7.92 8.16 -5.09
CA ALA A 173 -8.31 7.38 -6.26
C ALA A 173 -9.71 7.77 -6.78
N LYS A 174 -10.67 7.94 -5.88
CA LYS A 174 -12.03 8.39 -6.22
C LYS A 174 -12.01 9.78 -6.85
N ALA A 175 -11.31 10.74 -6.22
CA ALA A 175 -11.23 12.12 -6.68
C ALA A 175 -10.54 12.28 -8.05
N HIS A 176 -9.56 11.44 -8.35
CA HIS A 176 -8.72 11.56 -9.56
C HIS A 176 -8.89 10.42 -10.57
N ARG A 177 -9.94 9.59 -10.44
CA ARG A 177 -10.30 8.51 -11.37
C ARG A 177 -9.25 7.39 -11.49
N TYR A 178 -8.52 7.11 -10.40
CA TYR A 178 -7.55 6.00 -10.34
C TYR A 178 -8.14 4.71 -9.75
N GLY A 179 -9.47 4.60 -9.70
CA GLY A 179 -10.18 3.47 -9.09
C GLY A 179 -9.76 2.10 -9.63
N ALA A 180 -9.50 2.00 -10.94
CA ALA A 180 -9.08 0.74 -11.56
C ALA A 180 -7.77 0.15 -10.97
N TYR A 181 -6.96 0.96 -10.30
CA TYR A 181 -5.73 0.51 -9.64
C TYR A 181 -5.95 0.04 -8.21
N MET A 182 -7.07 0.44 -7.59
CA MET A 182 -7.27 0.21 -6.15
C MET A 182 -7.29 -1.27 -5.76
N PRO A 183 -7.94 -2.19 -6.51
CA PRO A 183 -7.88 -3.61 -6.18
C PRO A 183 -6.44 -4.13 -6.10
N TYR A 184 -5.57 -3.71 -7.02
CA TYR A 184 -4.15 -4.11 -7.02
C TYR A 184 -3.36 -3.45 -5.90
N LEU A 185 -3.62 -2.17 -5.60
CA LEU A 185 -2.96 -1.48 -4.48
C LEU A 185 -3.36 -2.08 -3.13
N CYS A 186 -4.65 -2.38 -2.93
CA CYS A 186 -5.13 -3.06 -1.73
C CYS A 186 -4.55 -4.47 -1.59
N ASN A 187 -4.26 -5.13 -2.72
CA ASN A 187 -3.63 -6.45 -2.74
C ASN A 187 -2.17 -6.45 -2.22
N LEU A 188 -1.47 -5.31 -2.25
CA LEU A 188 -0.10 -5.20 -1.75
C LEU A 188 0.01 -5.46 -0.24
N ASP A 189 -1.08 -5.32 0.50
CA ASP A 189 -1.12 -5.71 1.91
C ASP A 189 -0.88 -7.21 2.07
N TYR A 190 -1.48 -8.06 1.21
CA TYR A 190 -1.23 -9.49 1.21
C TYR A 190 0.21 -9.85 0.85
N VAL A 191 0.83 -9.10 -0.10
CA VAL A 191 2.26 -9.25 -0.42
C VAL A 191 3.11 -9.01 0.82
N MET A 192 2.87 -7.89 1.51
CA MET A 192 3.64 -7.51 2.71
C MET A 192 3.48 -8.55 3.83
N PHE A 193 2.25 -8.91 4.15
CA PHE A 193 1.98 -9.88 5.21
C PHE A 193 2.48 -11.28 4.84
N GLY A 194 2.38 -11.67 3.55
CA GLY A 194 2.90 -12.94 3.04
C GLY A 194 4.42 -13.05 3.19
N VAL A 195 5.18 -12.02 2.81
CA VAL A 195 6.65 -11.96 2.99
C VAL A 195 7.03 -12.11 4.47
N PHE A 196 6.23 -11.57 5.38
CA PHE A 196 6.46 -11.72 6.82
C PHE A 196 5.96 -13.06 7.38
N GLY A 197 5.29 -13.87 6.57
CA GLY A 197 4.68 -15.12 7.02
C GLY A 197 3.53 -14.92 8.01
N VAL A 198 2.81 -13.82 7.89
CA VAL A 198 1.65 -13.46 8.73
C VAL A 198 0.37 -13.63 7.91
N PRO A 199 -0.58 -14.48 8.32
CA PRO A 199 -1.81 -14.72 7.57
C PRO A 199 -2.81 -13.57 7.77
N LEU A 200 -2.93 -12.74 6.73
CA LEU A 200 -3.90 -11.64 6.64
C LEU A 200 -5.21 -12.14 6.01
N PHE A 201 -6.32 -11.70 6.57
CA PHE A 201 -7.67 -11.87 6.02
C PHE A 201 -8.38 -10.52 5.99
N ARG A 202 -9.12 -10.28 4.91
CA ARG A 202 -9.89 -9.05 4.71
C ARG A 202 -11.17 -9.39 3.95
N GLU A 203 -12.25 -8.71 4.29
CA GLU A 203 -13.57 -8.82 3.67
C GLU A 203 -14.06 -7.47 3.17
N HIS A 204 -13.52 -6.37 3.71
CA HIS A 204 -13.92 -5.00 3.40
C HIS A 204 -12.75 -4.11 3.02
N THR A 205 -13.02 -3.17 2.09
CA THR A 205 -12.10 -2.07 1.79
C THR A 205 -12.85 -0.73 1.69
N CYS A 206 -12.22 0.36 2.13
CA CYS A 206 -12.77 1.71 1.99
C CYS A 206 -13.08 2.08 0.54
N PHE A 207 -12.52 1.37 -0.43
CA PHE A 207 -12.74 1.65 -1.84
C PHE A 207 -13.97 0.93 -2.39
N GLU A 208 -14.17 -0.33 -2.07
CA GLU A 208 -15.24 -1.17 -2.65
C GLU A 208 -16.55 -1.05 -1.90
N ASP A 209 -16.54 -1.23 -0.60
CA ASP A 209 -17.75 -1.23 0.25
C ASP A 209 -17.98 0.13 0.93
N GLY A 210 -16.97 0.99 0.97
CA GLY A 210 -17.12 2.38 1.38
C GLY A 210 -16.84 2.70 2.84
N ASP A 211 -17.03 1.77 3.77
CA ASP A 211 -17.05 2.10 5.20
C ASP A 211 -15.68 2.02 5.87
N TYR A 212 -14.96 0.94 5.65
CA TYR A 212 -13.64 0.71 6.26
C TYR A 212 -12.84 -0.38 5.55
N CYS A 213 -11.54 -0.40 5.81
CA CYS A 213 -10.72 -1.57 5.49
C CYS A 213 -10.55 -2.42 6.75
N ASP A 214 -10.92 -3.68 6.70
CA ASP A 214 -10.63 -4.62 7.79
C ASP A 214 -9.27 -5.30 7.60
N PHE A 215 -8.60 -5.53 8.71
CA PHE A 215 -7.35 -6.27 8.76
C PHE A 215 -7.44 -7.28 9.90
N LYS A 216 -7.48 -8.55 9.55
CA LYS A 216 -7.67 -9.65 10.50
C LYS A 216 -6.54 -10.67 10.40
N ILE A 217 -5.95 -11.06 11.53
CA ILE A 217 -4.85 -12.04 11.58
C ILE A 217 -5.35 -13.31 12.26
N ARG A 218 -5.27 -14.43 11.54
CA ARG A 218 -5.64 -15.76 12.05
C ARG A 218 -4.40 -16.60 12.30
N LEU A 219 -4.10 -16.88 13.56
CA LEU A 219 -2.99 -17.77 13.91
C LEU A 219 -3.24 -19.20 13.40
N GLY A 220 -2.16 -19.86 12.98
CA GLY A 220 -2.23 -21.24 12.48
C GLY A 220 -2.65 -21.40 11.01
N ALA A 221 -3.17 -20.33 10.39
CA ALA A 221 -3.40 -20.32 8.95
C ALA A 221 -2.08 -20.09 8.17
N LYS A 222 -2.07 -20.42 6.89
CA LYS A 222 -1.01 -20.00 5.97
C LYS A 222 -1.36 -18.63 5.39
N PRO A 223 -0.36 -17.76 5.12
CA PRO A 223 -0.59 -16.57 4.31
C PRO A 223 -1.21 -16.94 2.97
N LEU A 224 -2.09 -16.08 2.46
CA LEU A 224 -2.62 -16.22 1.11
C LEU A 224 -1.56 -15.82 0.09
N ASP A 225 -1.55 -16.51 -1.05
CA ASP A 225 -0.74 -16.09 -2.19
C ASP A 225 -1.27 -14.74 -2.69
N ALA A 226 -0.36 -13.80 -2.89
CA ALA A 226 -0.73 -12.46 -3.33
C ALA A 226 -0.96 -12.36 -4.84
N TRP A 227 -0.61 -13.41 -5.60
CA TRP A 227 -0.87 -13.46 -7.03
C TRP A 227 -1.40 -14.84 -7.47
N PRO A 228 -2.45 -14.93 -8.33
CA PRO A 228 -3.32 -13.81 -8.76
C PRO A 228 -3.86 -12.99 -7.57
N PRO A 229 -4.32 -11.74 -7.79
CA PRO A 229 -4.83 -10.91 -6.68
C PRO A 229 -5.87 -11.64 -5.85
N VAL A 230 -5.85 -11.46 -4.53
CA VAL A 230 -6.71 -12.23 -3.60
C VAL A 230 -8.19 -12.07 -3.93
N PHE A 231 -8.62 -10.89 -4.38
CA PHE A 231 -10.00 -10.66 -4.84
C PHE A 231 -10.35 -11.53 -6.05
N ALA A 232 -9.42 -11.75 -6.98
CA ALA A 232 -9.63 -12.62 -8.15
C ALA A 232 -9.66 -14.11 -7.78
N GLN A 233 -9.11 -14.49 -6.62
CA GLN A 233 -9.15 -15.87 -6.11
C GLN A 233 -10.47 -16.21 -5.39
N GLY A 234 -11.37 -15.24 -5.19
CA GLY A 234 -12.58 -15.40 -4.38
C GLY A 234 -12.30 -15.64 -2.89
N LYS A 235 -11.15 -15.22 -2.38
CA LYS A 235 -10.67 -15.48 -1.01
C LYS A 235 -10.49 -14.24 -0.15
N GLY A 236 -10.81 -13.10 -0.67
CA GLY A 236 -10.67 -11.82 0.02
C GLY A 236 -11.89 -10.93 -0.21
N TYR A 237 -11.69 -9.64 0.01
CA TYR A 237 -12.71 -8.63 -0.27
C TYR A 237 -13.16 -8.71 -1.74
N LYS A 238 -14.41 -8.36 -1.96
CA LYS A 238 -15.03 -8.36 -3.28
C LYS A 238 -14.86 -7.02 -3.97
#